data_9317a9b63b08ed4ad4033fc3a84f88ac
#
_entry.id   9317a9b63b08ed4ad4033fc3a84f88ac
#
_cell.length_a   1.000
_cell.length_b   1.000
_cell.length_c   1.000
_cell.angle_alpha   90.00
_cell.angle_beta   90.00
_cell.angle_gamma   90.00
#
_symmetry.space_group_name_H-M   'P 1'
#
loop_
_entity.id
_entity.type
_entity.pdbx_description
1 polymer ?
#
loop_
_entity_poly.entity_id
_entity_poly.type
_entity_poly.pdbx_seq_one_letter_code
_entity_poly.pdbx_strand_id
1 'polypeptide(L)'
;MTIREIYKNSEQFLNKEVKLGGWIRSIRGSKHFGFLVLHDGTFFKPIQVVYEEKLENFQEISKMNVGAAVIVEGTLVPPPQAKQPFEIQAATVTLEGASAPDYPLQKKRHSLEYLRTISHLRPRTNTFQAVFRIRSMAAYAIHQFFQERGFVYVHTPLITASDCEGAGEMFQVTTLDLNNIPKDKEGNVDFAQDFFNKPTNLTVSGQLNAETFAQAFRNTYTFGPTFRAENSNTARHAAEFWMIEPEMAFADLKDDMEVAEAMLKYVISYVMENAPEEMDFLNQFVDKGLKDRLNHVLNSEFGHVTYTEAVEILEKHNDKFEYKVSWGTDLQTEHERYLTEEVFKRPVFVTDYPKEIKAFYMKLNPDGKTVAAMDCLVPGIGEIIGGSQREDDYEMLKKRMEEVGLDEENYQFYLDLRKYGSTHHSGFGLGFERCVMYLTGISNIRDAIPFPRTVNNCEL
;
A
#
# COMPACT_ATOMS: atom_id res chain seq x y z
N MET A 1 11.25 11.27 -27.14
CA MET A 1 11.17 12.34 -26.09
C MET A 1 9.91 12.12 -25.28
N THR A 2 9.91 12.52 -24.00
CA THR A 2 8.79 12.35 -23.09
C THR A 2 8.36 13.70 -22.49
N ILE A 3 7.11 13.79 -22.02
CA ILE A 3 6.62 14.99 -21.32
C ILE A 3 7.46 15.26 -20.06
N ARG A 4 7.88 14.20 -19.36
CA ARG A 4 8.77 14.32 -18.18
C ARG A 4 10.10 14.99 -18.52
N GLU A 5 10.73 14.60 -19.63
CA GLU A 5 11.99 15.22 -20.08
C GLU A 5 11.80 16.71 -20.36
N ILE A 6 10.71 17.09 -21.01
CA ILE A 6 10.40 18.50 -21.29
C ILE A 6 10.21 19.30 -19.99
N TYR A 7 9.40 18.78 -19.04
CA TYR A 7 9.19 19.49 -17.77
C TYR A 7 10.46 19.63 -16.93
N LYS A 8 11.35 18.62 -16.96
CA LYS A 8 12.63 18.66 -16.25
C LYS A 8 13.68 19.54 -16.87
N ASN A 9 13.63 19.73 -18.19
CA ASN A 9 14.70 20.39 -18.97
C ASN A 9 14.11 21.39 -19.98
N SER A 10 13.06 22.11 -19.60
CA SER A 10 12.30 22.97 -20.52
C SER A 10 13.17 24.01 -21.26
N GLU A 11 14.17 24.59 -20.60
CA GLU A 11 15.10 25.55 -21.19
C GLU A 11 15.88 24.97 -22.38
N GLN A 12 16.16 23.65 -22.35
CA GLN A 12 16.90 22.99 -23.44
C GLN A 12 16.04 22.78 -24.68
N PHE A 13 14.71 22.71 -24.53
CA PHE A 13 13.76 22.38 -25.59
C PHE A 13 12.95 23.59 -26.09
N LEU A 14 12.98 24.69 -25.35
CA LEU A 14 12.23 25.91 -25.72
C LEU A 14 12.71 26.43 -27.08
N ASN A 15 11.76 26.77 -27.96
CA ASN A 15 11.94 27.19 -29.36
C ASN A 15 12.61 26.11 -30.26
N LYS A 16 12.57 24.84 -29.85
CA LYS A 16 13.07 23.72 -30.66
C LYS A 16 11.93 22.79 -31.04
N GLU A 17 12.20 22.05 -32.11
CA GLU A 17 11.32 20.98 -32.56
C GLU A 17 11.30 19.83 -31.54
N VAL A 18 10.11 19.32 -31.26
CA VAL A 18 9.85 18.19 -30.37
C VAL A 18 8.92 17.19 -31.02
N LYS A 19 9.10 15.91 -30.71
CA LYS A 19 8.23 14.83 -31.16
C LYS A 19 7.77 14.02 -29.93
N LEU A 20 6.46 13.92 -29.72
CA LEU A 20 5.82 13.24 -28.60
C LEU A 20 4.72 12.31 -29.06
N GLY A 21 4.67 11.09 -28.50
CA GLY A 21 3.50 10.23 -28.56
C GLY A 21 2.70 10.34 -27.26
N GLY A 22 1.38 10.21 -27.32
CA GLY A 22 0.54 10.22 -26.13
C GLY A 22 -0.95 10.09 -26.45
N TRP A 23 -1.76 10.22 -25.40
CA TRP A 23 -3.21 10.11 -25.49
C TRP A 23 -3.89 11.45 -25.27
N ILE A 24 -4.95 11.70 -26.04
CA ILE A 24 -5.77 12.90 -25.92
C ILE A 24 -6.58 12.85 -24.63
N ARG A 25 -6.36 13.81 -23.73
CA ARG A 25 -7.13 14.00 -22.49
C ARG A 25 -8.32 14.92 -22.69
N SER A 26 -8.17 15.93 -23.51
CA SER A 26 -9.24 16.80 -23.98
C SER A 26 -8.87 17.42 -25.29
N ILE A 27 -9.87 17.71 -26.11
CA ILE A 27 -9.73 18.41 -27.35
C ILE A 27 -10.84 19.46 -27.46
N ARG A 28 -10.52 20.62 -27.97
CA ARG A 28 -11.46 21.71 -28.25
C ARG A 28 -10.96 22.49 -29.46
N GLY A 29 -11.81 22.69 -30.41
CA GLY A 29 -11.49 23.45 -31.61
C GLY A 29 -12.33 24.68 -31.75
N SER A 30 -11.84 25.63 -32.52
CA SER A 30 -12.57 26.74 -33.12
C SER A 30 -12.48 26.63 -34.64
N LYS A 31 -12.97 27.66 -35.34
CA LYS A 31 -12.94 27.64 -36.82
C LYS A 31 -11.53 27.66 -37.40
N HIS A 32 -10.56 28.29 -36.70
CA HIS A 32 -9.22 28.57 -37.25
C HIS A 32 -8.08 27.90 -36.48
N PHE A 33 -8.34 27.46 -35.23
CA PHE A 33 -7.33 26.77 -34.41
C PHE A 33 -8.00 25.90 -33.37
N GLY A 34 -7.27 24.98 -32.77
CA GLY A 34 -7.73 24.17 -31.68
C GLY A 34 -6.64 23.87 -30.66
N PHE A 35 -7.08 23.33 -29.52
CA PHE A 35 -6.23 22.92 -28.43
C PHE A 35 -6.45 21.43 -28.14
N LEU A 36 -5.37 20.71 -28.00
CA LEU A 36 -5.34 19.31 -27.63
C LEU A 36 -4.49 19.21 -26.35
N VAL A 37 -4.99 18.53 -25.33
CA VAL A 37 -4.24 18.24 -24.12
C VAL A 37 -3.70 16.82 -24.24
N LEU A 38 -2.37 16.69 -24.35
CA LEU A 38 -1.66 15.45 -24.54
C LEU A 38 -1.06 14.96 -23.22
N HIS A 39 -1.19 13.67 -22.96
CA HIS A 39 -0.61 12.99 -21.81
C HIS A 39 0.07 11.71 -22.26
N ASP A 40 1.35 11.55 -21.95
CA ASP A 40 2.14 10.38 -22.35
C ASP A 40 2.37 9.36 -21.23
N GLY A 41 1.81 9.61 -20.06
CA GLY A 41 1.98 8.74 -18.89
C GLY A 41 3.30 8.92 -18.13
N THR A 42 4.25 9.71 -18.59
CA THR A 42 5.59 9.83 -17.96
C THR A 42 5.65 10.90 -16.88
N PHE A 43 4.73 11.86 -16.90
CA PHE A 43 4.63 12.94 -15.93
C PHE A 43 3.19 13.18 -15.52
N PHE A 44 2.93 13.73 -14.35
CA PHE A 44 1.56 13.96 -13.89
C PHE A 44 0.86 15.07 -14.67
N LYS A 45 1.55 16.17 -14.93
CA LYS A 45 0.99 17.28 -15.74
C LYS A 45 1.03 16.93 -17.23
N PRO A 46 -0.08 17.15 -17.94
CA PRO A 46 -0.12 17.01 -19.40
C PRO A 46 0.54 18.21 -20.08
N ILE A 47 0.68 18.16 -21.41
CA ILE A 47 1.13 19.26 -22.22
C ILE A 47 0.01 19.74 -23.17
N GLN A 48 -0.11 21.05 -23.36
CA GLN A 48 -1.02 21.62 -24.34
C GLN A 48 -0.37 21.63 -25.72
N VAL A 49 -1.14 21.25 -26.71
CA VAL A 49 -0.78 21.32 -28.13
C VAL A 49 -1.76 22.25 -28.83
N VAL A 50 -1.24 23.22 -29.56
CA VAL A 50 -2.02 24.13 -30.41
C VAL A 50 -1.90 23.66 -31.84
N TYR A 51 -3.03 23.49 -32.54
CA TYR A 51 -3.08 23.13 -33.96
C TYR A 51 -3.90 24.15 -34.72
N GLU A 52 -3.48 24.53 -35.91
CA GLU A 52 -4.06 25.60 -36.69
C GLU A 52 -4.63 25.08 -38.02
N GLU A 53 -5.53 25.85 -38.66
CA GLU A 53 -6.21 25.52 -39.90
C GLU A 53 -5.25 25.30 -41.10
N LYS A 54 -4.00 25.75 -40.99
CA LYS A 54 -2.95 25.49 -42.00
C LYS A 54 -2.49 24.03 -42.10
N LEU A 55 -2.82 23.20 -41.09
CA LEU A 55 -2.50 21.78 -41.12
C LEU A 55 -3.43 21.06 -42.10
N GLU A 56 -2.88 20.25 -42.97
CA GLU A 56 -3.64 19.51 -44.02
C GLU A 56 -4.78 18.69 -43.43
N ASN A 57 -4.55 18.07 -42.25
CA ASN A 57 -5.52 17.24 -41.56
C ASN A 57 -6.26 17.94 -40.42
N PHE A 58 -6.33 19.28 -40.39
CA PHE A 58 -7.00 20.07 -39.35
C PHE A 58 -8.41 19.58 -39.02
N GLN A 59 -9.21 19.26 -40.07
CA GLN A 59 -10.58 18.76 -39.87
C GLN A 59 -10.65 17.38 -39.25
N GLU A 60 -9.64 16.52 -39.53
CA GLU A 60 -9.53 15.19 -38.92
C GLU A 60 -9.14 15.30 -37.47
N ILE A 61 -8.15 16.14 -37.12
CA ILE A 61 -7.73 16.40 -35.76
C ILE A 61 -8.90 16.87 -34.91
N SER A 62 -9.67 17.83 -35.44
CA SER A 62 -10.82 18.42 -34.74
C SER A 62 -11.95 17.41 -34.42
N LYS A 63 -11.96 16.26 -35.12
CA LYS A 63 -12.96 15.18 -34.93
C LYS A 63 -12.44 14.02 -34.08
N MET A 64 -11.17 14.06 -33.65
CA MET A 64 -10.60 13.00 -32.80
C MET A 64 -11.30 12.95 -31.43
N ASN A 65 -11.50 11.76 -30.92
CA ASN A 65 -12.09 11.55 -29.61
C ASN A 65 -11.04 11.59 -28.48
N VAL A 66 -11.52 11.92 -27.28
CA VAL A 66 -10.75 11.72 -26.04
C VAL A 66 -10.34 10.25 -25.94
N GLY A 67 -9.10 10.00 -25.50
CA GLY A 67 -8.53 8.65 -25.41
C GLY A 67 -7.81 8.19 -26.68
N ALA A 68 -7.93 8.89 -27.81
CA ALA A 68 -7.15 8.56 -29.01
C ALA A 68 -5.65 8.73 -28.77
N ALA A 69 -4.87 7.83 -29.34
CA ALA A 69 -3.41 7.90 -29.36
C ALA A 69 -2.92 8.68 -30.58
N VAL A 70 -2.02 9.61 -30.36
CA VAL A 70 -1.49 10.50 -31.41
C VAL A 70 0.02 10.69 -31.28
N ILE A 71 0.67 10.95 -32.40
CA ILE A 71 2.03 11.48 -32.49
C ILE A 71 1.93 12.97 -32.85
N VAL A 72 2.56 13.82 -32.08
CA VAL A 72 2.65 15.27 -32.31
C VAL A 72 4.08 15.65 -32.59
N GLU A 73 4.30 16.34 -33.71
CA GLU A 73 5.56 17.02 -34.00
C GLU A 73 5.31 18.51 -34.11
N GLY A 74 6.19 19.32 -33.51
CA GLY A 74 6.00 20.78 -33.50
C GLY A 74 7.07 21.49 -32.67
N THR A 75 6.91 22.77 -32.48
CA THR A 75 7.86 23.60 -31.77
C THR A 75 7.36 23.84 -30.33
N LEU A 76 8.19 23.60 -29.35
CA LEU A 76 7.92 23.97 -27.95
C LEU A 76 8.07 25.49 -27.78
N VAL A 77 7.03 26.18 -27.38
CA VAL A 77 7.03 27.64 -27.27
C VAL A 77 6.52 28.09 -25.90
N PRO A 78 6.92 29.30 -25.43
CA PRO A 78 6.26 29.92 -24.28
C PRO A 78 4.83 30.28 -24.65
N PRO A 79 3.84 30.10 -23.76
CA PRO A 79 2.45 30.41 -24.05
C PRO A 79 2.23 31.93 -24.12
N PRO A 80 1.29 32.41 -24.93
CA PRO A 80 0.93 33.83 -25.01
C PRO A 80 0.36 34.38 -23.70
N GLN A 81 -0.24 33.53 -22.86
CA GLN A 81 -0.82 33.88 -21.56
C GLN A 81 -0.49 32.76 -20.54
N ALA A 82 0.16 33.14 -19.46
CA ALA A 82 0.89 32.29 -18.53
C ALA A 82 0.05 31.48 -17.53
N LYS A 83 -0.74 30.50 -17.98
CA LYS A 83 -1.26 29.46 -17.07
C LYS A 83 -0.43 28.19 -17.04
N GLN A 84 0.34 27.93 -18.06
CA GLN A 84 1.25 26.80 -18.22
C GLN A 84 2.65 27.31 -18.60
N PRO A 85 3.72 26.57 -18.30
CA PRO A 85 5.09 27.04 -18.59
C PRO A 85 5.43 27.08 -20.07
N PHE A 86 4.79 26.22 -20.89
CA PHE A 86 5.03 26.08 -22.34
C PHE A 86 3.85 25.36 -23.01
N GLU A 87 3.84 25.41 -24.35
CA GLU A 87 2.92 24.65 -25.20
C GLU A 87 3.63 24.21 -26.49
N ILE A 88 3.05 23.26 -27.21
CA ILE A 88 3.57 22.82 -28.51
C ILE A 88 2.74 23.46 -29.63
N GLN A 89 3.38 24.23 -30.49
CA GLN A 89 2.81 24.65 -31.76
C GLN A 89 2.98 23.51 -32.77
N ALA A 90 1.89 22.78 -33.04
CA ALA A 90 1.95 21.61 -33.90
C ALA A 90 2.32 21.92 -35.37
N ALA A 91 3.27 21.19 -35.89
CA ALA A 91 3.54 21.09 -37.31
C ALA A 91 2.79 19.91 -37.95
N THR A 92 2.68 18.81 -37.19
CA THR A 92 1.87 17.64 -37.54
C THR A 92 1.20 17.02 -36.32
N VAL A 93 0.03 16.42 -36.52
CA VAL A 93 -0.64 15.55 -35.55
C VAL A 93 -1.11 14.31 -36.30
N THR A 94 -0.47 13.18 -36.01
CA THR A 94 -0.77 11.90 -36.68
C THR A 94 -1.57 11.01 -35.74
N LEU A 95 -2.68 10.46 -36.19
CA LEU A 95 -3.47 9.49 -35.48
C LEU A 95 -2.76 8.12 -35.50
N GLU A 96 -2.41 7.59 -34.32
CA GLU A 96 -1.87 6.23 -34.16
C GLU A 96 -2.99 5.22 -33.88
N GLY A 97 -3.91 5.58 -32.96
CA GLY A 97 -5.02 4.74 -32.57
C GLY A 97 -6.28 5.55 -32.26
N ALA A 98 -7.36 5.27 -32.99
CA ALA A 98 -8.63 5.93 -32.77
C ALA A 98 -9.28 5.49 -31.46
N SER A 99 -9.99 6.41 -30.80
CA SER A 99 -10.85 6.12 -29.67
C SER A 99 -12.29 6.04 -30.12
N ALA A 100 -13.00 4.98 -29.74
CA ALA A 100 -14.41 4.82 -30.07
C ALA A 100 -15.28 5.89 -29.40
N PRO A 101 -16.43 6.27 -29.98
CA PRO A 101 -17.30 7.30 -29.42
C PRO A 101 -17.89 6.98 -28.06
N ASP A 102 -17.99 5.73 -27.69
CA ASP A 102 -18.46 5.21 -26.40
C ASP A 102 -17.38 5.11 -25.33
N TYR A 103 -16.18 5.69 -25.56
CA TYR A 103 -15.11 5.75 -24.58
C TYR A 103 -15.63 6.23 -23.22
N PRO A 104 -15.50 5.42 -22.14
CA PRO A 104 -16.23 5.68 -20.90
C PRO A 104 -15.71 6.86 -20.09
N LEU A 105 -14.43 7.23 -20.26
CA LEU A 105 -13.79 8.32 -19.50
C LEU A 105 -13.95 9.67 -20.22
N GLN A 106 -15.19 10.07 -20.44
CA GLN A 106 -15.53 11.37 -21.00
C GLN A 106 -15.20 12.52 -20.03
N LYS A 107 -15.19 13.77 -20.52
CA LYS A 107 -14.90 14.98 -19.75
C LYS A 107 -16.02 15.28 -18.74
N LYS A 108 -16.11 14.46 -17.69
CA LYS A 108 -17.01 14.62 -16.55
C LYS A 108 -16.37 14.02 -15.31
N ARG A 109 -16.89 14.38 -14.13
CA ARG A 109 -16.46 13.71 -12.90
C ARG A 109 -17.03 12.29 -12.85
N HIS A 110 -16.18 11.31 -12.56
CA HIS A 110 -16.54 9.93 -12.33
C HIS A 110 -16.42 9.60 -10.85
N SER A 111 -17.35 8.82 -10.31
CA SER A 111 -17.22 8.31 -8.94
C SER A 111 -16.17 7.20 -8.87
N LEU A 112 -15.57 7.00 -7.70
CA LEU A 112 -14.61 5.91 -7.50
C LEU A 112 -15.27 4.54 -7.66
N GLU A 113 -16.54 4.40 -7.23
CA GLU A 113 -17.32 3.18 -7.41
C GLU A 113 -17.46 2.81 -8.91
N TYR A 114 -17.81 3.78 -9.75
CA TYR A 114 -17.87 3.57 -11.19
C TYR A 114 -16.50 3.19 -11.76
N LEU A 115 -15.42 3.87 -11.34
CA LEU A 115 -14.08 3.59 -11.83
C LEU A 115 -13.57 2.21 -11.43
N ARG A 116 -14.07 1.63 -10.34
CA ARG A 116 -13.79 0.22 -9.98
C ARG A 116 -14.37 -0.77 -10.99
N THR A 117 -15.51 -0.47 -11.60
CA THR A 117 -16.12 -1.34 -12.62
C THR A 117 -15.36 -1.35 -13.95
N ILE A 118 -14.45 -0.40 -14.15
CA ILE A 118 -13.58 -0.28 -15.32
C ILE A 118 -12.10 -0.18 -14.88
N SER A 119 -11.66 -1.08 -14.01
CA SER A 119 -10.33 -1.07 -13.40
C SER A 119 -9.20 -0.98 -14.41
N HIS A 120 -9.33 -1.58 -15.60
CA HIS A 120 -8.38 -1.52 -16.71
C HIS A 120 -8.25 -0.13 -17.37
N LEU A 121 -9.23 0.74 -17.22
CA LEU A 121 -9.22 2.10 -17.79
C LEU A 121 -8.99 3.19 -16.75
N ARG A 122 -9.32 2.94 -15.47
CA ARG A 122 -9.20 3.95 -14.42
C ARG A 122 -7.78 4.55 -14.24
N PRO A 123 -6.66 3.86 -14.57
CA PRO A 123 -5.33 4.47 -14.56
C PRO A 123 -5.18 5.68 -15.48
N ARG A 124 -6.09 5.84 -16.45
CA ARG A 124 -6.10 7.01 -17.35
C ARG A 124 -6.68 8.27 -16.70
N THR A 125 -7.25 8.19 -15.49
CA THR A 125 -7.78 9.35 -14.74
C THR A 125 -6.69 10.04 -13.93
N ASN A 126 -6.85 11.33 -13.64
CA ASN A 126 -5.86 12.06 -12.82
C ASN A 126 -5.75 11.47 -11.42
N THR A 127 -6.86 11.08 -10.78
CA THR A 127 -6.86 10.49 -9.45
C THR A 127 -5.98 9.24 -9.42
N PHE A 128 -6.18 8.30 -10.34
CA PHE A 128 -5.41 7.07 -10.36
C PHE A 128 -4.00 7.21 -10.95
N GLN A 129 -3.76 8.21 -11.78
CA GLN A 129 -2.40 8.63 -12.13
C GLN A 129 -1.63 9.06 -10.87
N ALA A 130 -2.22 9.88 -10.02
CA ALA A 130 -1.59 10.30 -8.78
C ALA A 130 -1.39 9.12 -7.81
N VAL A 131 -2.45 8.36 -7.53
CA VAL A 131 -2.41 7.24 -6.57
C VAL A 131 -1.36 6.20 -6.94
N PHE A 132 -1.35 5.73 -8.20
CA PHE A 132 -0.43 4.66 -8.58
C PHE A 132 1.00 5.13 -8.80
N ARG A 133 1.24 6.41 -9.11
CA ARG A 133 2.58 7.01 -9.07
C ARG A 133 3.11 7.06 -7.66
N ILE A 134 2.31 7.53 -6.70
CA ILE A 134 2.69 7.55 -5.29
C ILE A 134 2.91 6.14 -4.77
N ARG A 135 2.05 5.17 -5.11
CA ARG A 135 2.26 3.76 -4.78
C ARG A 135 3.63 3.26 -5.26
N SER A 136 3.98 3.54 -6.50
CA SER A 136 5.28 3.15 -7.08
C SER A 136 6.46 3.81 -6.36
N MET A 137 6.36 5.12 -6.08
CA MET A 137 7.41 5.85 -5.36
C MET A 137 7.55 5.39 -3.90
N ALA A 138 6.44 5.13 -3.22
CA ALA A 138 6.46 4.63 -1.85
C ALA A 138 7.13 3.26 -1.77
N ALA A 139 6.86 2.35 -2.72
CA ALA A 139 7.53 1.06 -2.78
C ALA A 139 9.06 1.21 -2.95
N TYR A 140 9.49 2.08 -3.85
CA TYR A 140 10.91 2.38 -4.02
C TYR A 140 11.53 2.99 -2.77
N ALA A 141 10.86 3.96 -2.14
CA ALA A 141 11.33 4.60 -0.91
C ALA A 141 11.51 3.60 0.24
N ILE A 142 10.60 2.64 0.38
CA ILE A 142 10.69 1.56 1.39
C ILE A 142 11.92 0.70 1.13
N HIS A 143 12.13 0.26 -0.11
CA HIS A 143 13.33 -0.51 -0.46
C HIS A 143 14.61 0.30 -0.20
N GLN A 144 14.63 1.57 -0.58
CA GLN A 144 15.78 2.45 -0.35
C GLN A 144 16.06 2.61 1.15
N PHE A 145 15.04 2.86 1.95
CA PHE A 145 15.17 3.00 3.41
C PHE A 145 15.87 1.80 4.05
N PHE A 146 15.43 0.58 3.72
CA PHE A 146 15.99 -0.63 4.29
C PHE A 146 17.38 -0.96 3.72
N GLN A 147 17.58 -0.84 2.41
CA GLN A 147 18.86 -1.14 1.77
C GLN A 147 19.98 -0.20 2.25
N GLU A 148 19.72 1.09 2.39
CA GLU A 148 20.69 2.06 2.92
C GLU A 148 21.08 1.78 4.38
N ARG A 149 20.23 1.09 5.12
CA ARG A 149 20.49 0.67 6.52
C ARG A 149 21.06 -0.74 6.64
N GLY A 150 21.43 -1.37 5.52
CA GLY A 150 22.05 -2.68 5.49
C GLY A 150 21.10 -3.86 5.76
N PHE A 151 19.78 -3.65 5.63
CA PHE A 151 18.84 -4.76 5.68
C PHE A 151 18.90 -5.60 4.42
N VAL A 152 18.78 -6.92 4.57
CA VAL A 152 18.71 -7.86 3.46
C VAL A 152 17.26 -8.12 3.09
N TYR A 153 16.92 -7.91 1.81
CA TYR A 153 15.61 -8.25 1.27
C TYR A 153 15.48 -9.75 1.06
N VAL A 154 14.45 -10.35 1.65
CA VAL A 154 14.23 -11.81 1.63
C VAL A 154 12.96 -12.15 0.86
N HIS A 155 13.07 -13.10 -0.07
CA HIS A 155 11.92 -13.77 -0.68
C HIS A 155 11.39 -14.85 0.26
N THR A 156 10.28 -14.59 0.91
CA THR A 156 9.56 -15.58 1.73
C THR A 156 8.52 -16.32 0.88
N PRO A 157 8.22 -17.61 1.18
CA PRO A 157 7.28 -18.39 0.38
C PRO A 157 5.85 -17.81 0.42
N LEU A 158 5.18 -17.80 -0.73
CA LEU A 158 3.75 -17.48 -0.81
C LEU A 158 2.85 -18.69 -0.55
N ILE A 159 3.35 -19.90 -0.85
CA ILE A 159 2.66 -21.16 -0.56
C ILE A 159 3.32 -21.77 0.69
N THR A 160 2.53 -22.04 1.71
CA THR A 160 3.01 -22.50 3.01
C THR A 160 2.10 -23.56 3.62
N ALA A 161 2.66 -24.39 4.50
CA ALA A 161 1.89 -25.31 5.34
C ALA A 161 1.71 -24.77 6.78
N SER A 162 2.32 -23.62 7.12
CA SER A 162 2.21 -22.99 8.44
C SER A 162 1.32 -21.76 8.40
N ASP A 163 0.58 -21.52 9.48
CA ASP A 163 -0.20 -20.30 9.69
C ASP A 163 0.55 -19.37 10.66
N CYS A 164 1.02 -18.23 10.17
CA CYS A 164 1.75 -17.27 10.97
C CYS A 164 0.91 -16.67 12.11
N GLU A 165 -0.36 -16.41 11.85
CA GLU A 165 -1.28 -15.81 12.83
C GLU A 165 -1.87 -16.84 13.83
N GLY A 166 -1.81 -18.13 13.47
CA GLY A 166 -2.32 -19.23 14.30
C GLY A 166 -3.85 -19.38 14.31
N ALA A 167 -4.58 -18.52 13.62
CA ALA A 167 -6.04 -18.53 13.49
C ALA A 167 -6.50 -17.85 12.19
N GLY A 168 -5.60 -17.70 11.22
CA GLY A 168 -5.87 -17.01 9.96
C GLY A 168 -6.79 -17.80 9.05
N GLU A 169 -7.79 -17.14 8.46
CA GLU A 169 -8.55 -17.72 7.37
C GLU A 169 -7.69 -17.69 6.10
N MET A 170 -7.19 -18.87 5.69
CA MET A 170 -6.24 -19.01 4.59
C MET A 170 -6.92 -19.56 3.33
N PHE A 171 -6.52 -19.03 2.17
CA PHE A 171 -6.87 -19.66 0.89
C PHE A 171 -6.10 -20.96 0.72
N GLN A 172 -6.79 -22.06 0.47
CA GLN A 172 -6.15 -23.34 0.19
C GLN A 172 -5.58 -23.37 -1.23
N VAL A 173 -4.38 -23.93 -1.37
CA VAL A 173 -3.72 -24.20 -2.66
C VAL A 173 -3.74 -25.71 -2.89
N THR A 174 -4.38 -26.15 -3.95
CA THR A 174 -4.50 -27.58 -4.30
C THR A 174 -4.53 -27.79 -5.80
N THR A 175 -4.02 -28.93 -6.26
CA THR A 175 -4.14 -29.44 -7.63
C THR A 175 -5.11 -30.62 -7.74
N LEU A 176 -5.77 -30.98 -6.64
CA LEU A 176 -6.78 -32.05 -6.64
C LEU A 176 -8.00 -31.65 -7.48
N ASP A 177 -8.56 -32.61 -8.21
CA ASP A 177 -9.81 -32.39 -8.93
C ASP A 177 -10.97 -32.28 -7.93
N LEU A 178 -11.54 -31.08 -7.81
CA LEU A 178 -12.65 -30.79 -6.89
C LEU A 178 -13.94 -31.57 -7.24
N ASN A 179 -14.08 -32.12 -8.47
CA ASN A 179 -15.19 -32.98 -8.85
C ASN A 179 -14.96 -34.43 -8.45
N ASN A 180 -13.73 -34.83 -8.16
CA ASN A 180 -13.34 -36.19 -7.80
C ASN A 180 -12.26 -36.21 -6.77
N ILE A 181 -12.53 -35.66 -5.58
CA ILE A 181 -11.60 -35.53 -4.48
C ILE A 181 -11.21 -36.92 -3.93
N PRO A 182 -9.91 -37.30 -3.96
CA PRO A 182 -9.45 -38.54 -3.36
C PRO A 182 -9.67 -38.53 -1.84
N LYS A 183 -10.04 -39.70 -1.30
CA LYS A 183 -10.32 -39.89 0.13
C LYS A 183 -9.36 -40.91 0.73
N ASP A 184 -8.90 -40.66 1.96
CA ASP A 184 -8.22 -41.64 2.78
C ASP A 184 -9.16 -42.70 3.34
N LYS A 185 -8.62 -43.62 4.16
CA LYS A 185 -9.40 -44.70 4.76
C LYS A 185 -10.45 -44.25 5.78
N GLU A 186 -10.24 -43.08 6.36
CA GLU A 186 -11.15 -42.44 7.31
C GLU A 186 -12.21 -41.56 6.62
N GLY A 187 -12.10 -41.37 5.30
CA GLY A 187 -13.04 -40.54 4.50
C GLY A 187 -12.66 -39.06 4.42
N ASN A 188 -11.52 -38.66 4.93
CA ASN A 188 -10.98 -37.30 4.79
C ASN A 188 -10.35 -37.12 3.41
N VAL A 189 -10.04 -35.86 3.05
CA VAL A 189 -9.29 -35.56 1.82
C VAL A 189 -7.89 -36.19 1.91
N ASP A 190 -7.52 -37.01 0.93
CA ASP A 190 -6.19 -37.63 0.86
C ASP A 190 -5.17 -36.67 0.21
N PHE A 191 -4.62 -35.77 1.00
CA PHE A 191 -3.61 -34.81 0.55
C PHE A 191 -2.26 -35.46 0.16
N ALA A 192 -2.03 -36.76 0.46
CA ALA A 192 -0.86 -37.45 -0.06
C ALA A 192 -0.86 -37.58 -1.59
N GLN A 193 -2.04 -37.39 -2.23
CA GLN A 193 -2.20 -37.33 -3.69
C GLN A 193 -2.14 -35.91 -4.26
N ASP A 194 -2.04 -34.88 -3.43
CA ASP A 194 -1.88 -33.49 -3.87
C ASP A 194 -0.42 -33.17 -4.22
N PHE A 195 -0.19 -32.04 -4.88
CA PHE A 195 1.13 -31.63 -5.41
C PHE A 195 2.23 -31.64 -4.35
N PHE A 196 1.97 -31.14 -3.16
CA PHE A 196 2.93 -31.06 -2.05
C PHE A 196 2.84 -32.22 -1.05
N ASN A 197 2.03 -33.23 -1.30
CA ASN A 197 1.76 -34.36 -0.41
C ASN A 197 1.25 -33.98 0.99
N LYS A 198 0.72 -32.78 1.16
CA LYS A 198 0.14 -32.24 2.39
C LYS A 198 -0.73 -31.02 2.08
N PRO A 199 -1.61 -30.61 3.02
CA PRO A 199 -2.37 -29.37 2.89
C PRO A 199 -1.43 -28.17 2.80
N THR A 200 -1.67 -27.27 1.83
CA THR A 200 -0.95 -26.01 1.66
C THR A 200 -1.90 -24.87 1.39
N ASN A 201 -1.47 -23.67 1.75
CA ASN A 201 -2.27 -22.46 1.68
C ASN A 201 -1.45 -21.29 1.14
N LEU A 202 -2.12 -20.21 0.72
CA LEU A 202 -1.48 -18.94 0.50
C LEU A 202 -1.15 -18.28 1.85
N THR A 203 0.03 -17.70 1.97
CA THR A 203 0.53 -17.13 3.22
C THR A 203 -0.27 -15.90 3.68
N VAL A 204 -0.41 -15.75 4.99
CA VAL A 204 -0.97 -14.53 5.62
C VAL A 204 0.13 -13.55 6.05
N SER A 205 1.42 -14.00 6.08
CA SER A 205 2.59 -13.20 6.47
C SER A 205 3.88 -13.93 6.11
N GLY A 206 4.92 -13.19 5.78
CA GLY A 206 6.27 -13.73 5.58
C GLY A 206 7.12 -13.73 6.85
N GLN A 207 6.60 -13.29 8.00
CA GLN A 207 7.34 -13.05 9.23
C GLN A 207 8.15 -14.25 9.71
N LEU A 208 7.53 -15.42 9.89
CA LEU A 208 8.21 -16.58 10.48
C LEU A 208 9.43 -17.02 9.66
N ASN A 209 9.34 -16.95 8.33
CA ASN A 209 10.44 -17.22 7.44
C ASN A 209 11.50 -16.09 7.45
N ALA A 210 11.09 -14.84 7.55
CA ALA A 210 12.00 -13.70 7.66
C ALA A 210 12.83 -13.76 8.95
N GLU A 211 12.24 -14.20 10.07
CA GLU A 211 12.97 -14.41 11.33
C GLU A 211 14.12 -15.41 11.19
N THR A 212 13.99 -16.43 10.33
CA THR A 212 15.10 -17.39 10.10
C THR A 212 16.31 -16.69 9.49
N PHE A 213 16.07 -15.74 8.60
CA PHE A 213 17.11 -14.94 7.97
C PHE A 213 17.68 -13.87 8.93
N ALA A 214 16.87 -13.28 9.79
CA ALA A 214 17.34 -12.34 10.79
C ALA A 214 18.33 -12.97 11.76
N GLN A 215 18.15 -14.24 12.12
CA GLN A 215 19.09 -15.01 12.95
C GLN A 215 20.44 -15.30 12.24
N ALA A 216 20.58 -14.97 10.96
CA ALA A 216 21.82 -15.16 10.19
C ALA A 216 22.37 -13.82 9.63
N PHE A 217 21.49 -12.92 9.19
CA PHE A 217 21.84 -11.64 8.54
C PHE A 217 21.66 -10.42 9.45
N ARG A 218 21.18 -10.62 10.66
CA ARG A 218 20.87 -9.61 11.68
C ARG A 218 19.64 -8.75 11.34
N ASN A 219 19.65 -8.04 10.21
CA ASN A 219 18.56 -7.16 9.77
C ASN A 219 18.04 -7.61 8.41
N THR A 220 16.79 -7.98 8.35
CA THR A 220 16.13 -8.46 7.13
C THR A 220 14.78 -7.82 6.96
N TYR A 221 14.25 -7.83 5.75
CA TYR A 221 12.86 -7.47 5.52
C TYR A 221 12.28 -8.26 4.35
N THR A 222 10.99 -8.49 4.40
CA THR A 222 10.21 -8.95 3.25
C THR A 222 9.27 -7.84 2.78
N PHE A 223 9.00 -7.79 1.50
CA PHE A 223 8.03 -6.91 0.87
C PHE A 223 7.31 -7.72 -0.19
N GLY A 224 6.19 -8.29 0.15
CA GLY A 224 5.53 -9.26 -0.71
C GLY A 224 4.03 -9.38 -0.48
N PRO A 225 3.36 -10.06 -1.42
CA PRO A 225 1.93 -10.34 -1.33
C PRO A 225 1.62 -11.23 -0.12
N THR A 226 0.50 -10.91 0.52
CA THR A 226 -0.13 -11.71 1.57
C THR A 226 -1.62 -11.87 1.27
N PHE A 227 -2.22 -12.92 1.81
CA PHE A 227 -3.58 -13.32 1.44
C PHE A 227 -4.38 -13.64 2.70
N ARG A 228 -5.61 -13.12 2.79
CA ARG A 228 -6.54 -13.43 3.88
C ARG A 228 -7.90 -13.71 3.31
N ALA A 229 -8.48 -14.87 3.67
CA ALA A 229 -9.79 -15.32 3.21
C ALA A 229 -10.95 -14.82 4.10
N GLU A 230 -10.70 -13.84 4.95
CA GLU A 230 -11.69 -13.27 5.86
C GLU A 230 -12.91 -12.73 5.10
N ASN A 231 -14.09 -13.12 5.51
CA ASN A 231 -15.34 -12.61 4.95
C ASN A 231 -15.66 -11.21 5.48
N SER A 232 -14.78 -10.25 5.19
CA SER A 232 -14.89 -8.86 5.62
C SER A 232 -15.04 -7.92 4.44
N ASN A 233 -16.14 -7.17 4.41
CA ASN A 233 -16.45 -6.23 3.31
C ASN A 233 -16.32 -4.76 3.75
N THR A 234 -15.26 -4.42 4.45
CA THR A 234 -14.99 -3.05 4.88
C THR A 234 -14.15 -2.28 3.86
N ALA A 235 -13.98 -0.98 4.07
CA ALA A 235 -13.11 -0.13 3.26
C ALA A 235 -11.60 -0.41 3.47
N ARG A 236 -11.22 -1.24 4.44
CA ARG A 236 -9.83 -1.50 4.86
C ARG A 236 -9.37 -2.92 4.62
N HIS A 237 -10.26 -3.85 4.19
CA HIS A 237 -9.93 -5.24 3.97
C HIS A 237 -9.90 -5.58 2.49
N ALA A 238 -8.86 -6.30 2.09
CA ALA A 238 -8.70 -6.94 0.80
C ALA A 238 -8.21 -8.37 1.02
N ALA A 239 -8.56 -9.27 0.11
CA ALA A 239 -8.14 -10.66 0.17
C ALA A 239 -6.68 -10.87 -0.25
N GLU A 240 -6.15 -9.95 -1.06
CA GLU A 240 -4.76 -9.88 -1.50
C GLU A 240 -4.23 -8.46 -1.28
N PHE A 241 -3.12 -8.34 -0.58
CA PHE A 241 -2.45 -7.07 -0.29
C PHE A 241 -0.96 -7.31 -0.05
N TRP A 242 -0.16 -6.26 0.08
CA TRP A 242 1.28 -6.38 0.28
C TRP A 242 1.68 -5.97 1.70
N MET A 243 2.57 -6.77 2.30
CA MET A 243 3.13 -6.48 3.60
C MET A 243 4.62 -6.15 3.50
N ILE A 244 5.05 -5.18 4.29
CA ILE A 244 6.46 -4.90 4.58
C ILE A 244 6.72 -5.38 6.00
N GLU A 245 7.64 -6.34 6.14
CA GLU A 245 7.87 -7.03 7.41
C GLU A 245 9.37 -7.13 7.69
N PRO A 246 9.98 -6.11 8.33
CA PRO A 246 11.35 -6.18 8.81
C PRO A 246 11.44 -7.05 10.07
N GLU A 247 12.59 -7.75 10.21
CA GLU A 247 12.96 -8.52 11.39
C GLU A 247 14.40 -8.22 11.76
N MET A 248 14.66 -7.94 13.03
CA MET A 248 15.94 -7.45 13.53
C MET A 248 16.41 -8.27 14.73
N ALA A 249 17.52 -8.97 14.58
CA ALA A 249 18.16 -9.66 15.71
C ALA A 249 18.95 -8.66 16.58
N PHE A 250 19.05 -8.94 17.86
CA PHE A 250 19.63 -8.07 18.90
C PHE A 250 18.94 -6.71 19.01
N ALA A 251 17.63 -6.68 18.76
CA ALA A 251 16.78 -5.52 18.86
C ALA A 251 15.60 -5.81 19.80
N ASP A 252 15.31 -4.88 20.69
CA ASP A 252 14.16 -4.95 21.59
C ASP A 252 12.94 -4.18 21.00
N LEU A 253 11.86 -4.08 21.77
CA LEU A 253 10.65 -3.37 21.35
C LEU A 253 10.90 -1.88 21.08
N LYS A 254 11.83 -1.26 21.82
CA LYS A 254 12.17 0.16 21.62
C LYS A 254 12.89 0.37 20.30
N ASP A 255 13.86 -0.49 19.98
CA ASP A 255 14.57 -0.45 18.70
C ASP A 255 13.58 -0.64 17.53
N ASP A 256 12.59 -1.51 17.70
CA ASP A 256 11.53 -1.77 16.70
C ASP A 256 10.70 -0.50 16.44
N MET A 257 10.25 0.17 17.49
CA MET A 257 9.50 1.43 17.39
C MET A 257 10.33 2.54 16.73
N GLU A 258 11.62 2.65 17.05
CA GLU A 258 12.51 3.65 16.44
C GLU A 258 12.65 3.44 14.92
N VAL A 259 12.79 2.20 14.46
CA VAL A 259 12.86 1.87 13.03
C VAL A 259 11.52 2.10 12.35
N ALA A 260 10.40 1.76 12.99
CA ALA A 260 9.05 1.99 12.47
C ALA A 260 8.77 3.48 12.26
N GLU A 261 9.08 4.33 13.26
CA GLU A 261 8.93 5.79 13.16
C GLU A 261 9.82 6.35 12.04
N ALA A 262 11.09 5.94 12.00
CA ALA A 262 12.04 6.41 11.00
C ALA A 262 11.62 6.05 9.58
N MET A 263 11.13 4.81 9.36
CA MET A 263 10.62 4.36 8.06
C MET A 263 9.40 5.15 7.61
N LEU A 264 8.42 5.33 8.49
CA LEU A 264 7.19 6.06 8.15
C LEU A 264 7.51 7.51 7.75
N LYS A 265 8.34 8.20 8.54
CA LYS A 265 8.79 9.56 8.24
C LYS A 265 9.57 9.64 6.93
N TYR A 266 10.47 8.68 6.68
CA TYR A 266 11.24 8.62 5.44
C TYR A 266 10.34 8.50 4.20
N VAL A 267 9.38 7.59 4.23
CA VAL A 267 8.47 7.36 3.10
C VAL A 267 7.59 8.59 2.84
N ILE A 268 7.06 9.22 3.90
CA ILE A 268 6.27 10.45 3.77
C ILE A 268 7.13 11.57 3.15
N SER A 269 8.32 11.81 3.69
CA SER A 269 9.24 12.86 3.17
C SER A 269 9.57 12.60 1.70
N TYR A 270 9.96 11.36 1.37
CA TYR A 270 10.30 10.97 0.01
C TYR A 270 9.18 11.26 -1.00
N VAL A 271 7.94 10.90 -0.67
CA VAL A 271 6.79 11.13 -1.54
C VAL A 271 6.47 12.62 -1.66
N MET A 272 6.50 13.37 -0.55
CA MET A 272 6.25 14.81 -0.54
C MET A 272 7.26 15.59 -1.40
N GLU A 273 8.53 15.16 -1.40
CA GLU A 273 9.61 15.78 -2.17
C GLU A 273 9.61 15.40 -3.65
N ASN A 274 9.28 14.14 -3.97
CA ASN A 274 9.43 13.60 -5.32
C ASN A 274 8.14 13.54 -6.14
N ALA A 275 6.99 13.79 -5.53
CA ALA A 275 5.67 13.81 -6.19
C ALA A 275 4.86 15.08 -5.86
N PRO A 276 5.45 16.30 -5.95
CA PRO A 276 4.74 17.52 -5.51
C PRO A 276 3.46 17.79 -6.30
N GLU A 277 3.43 17.51 -7.61
CA GLU A 277 2.26 17.71 -8.46
C GLU A 277 1.11 16.77 -8.10
N GLU A 278 1.42 15.50 -7.87
CA GLU A 278 0.47 14.48 -7.44
C GLU A 278 -0.08 14.82 -6.05
N MET A 279 0.78 15.22 -5.11
CA MET A 279 0.40 15.61 -3.76
C MET A 279 -0.46 16.87 -3.73
N ASP A 280 -0.16 17.87 -4.54
CA ASP A 280 -0.99 19.07 -4.69
C ASP A 280 -2.39 18.73 -5.24
N PHE A 281 -2.44 17.86 -6.25
CA PHE A 281 -3.70 17.39 -6.81
C PHE A 281 -4.53 16.63 -5.77
N LEU A 282 -3.94 15.70 -5.06
CA LEU A 282 -4.65 14.90 -4.04
C LEU A 282 -5.14 15.76 -2.88
N ASN A 283 -4.29 16.69 -2.41
CA ASN A 283 -4.67 17.65 -1.36
C ASN A 283 -5.83 18.57 -1.78
N GLN A 284 -5.89 18.92 -3.06
CA GLN A 284 -6.96 19.80 -3.57
C GLN A 284 -8.26 19.06 -3.84
N PHE A 285 -8.20 17.84 -4.40
CA PHE A 285 -9.37 17.18 -5.00
C PHE A 285 -9.80 15.89 -4.30
N VAL A 286 -8.96 15.29 -3.47
CA VAL A 286 -9.26 14.04 -2.78
C VAL A 286 -9.41 14.27 -1.28
N ASP A 287 -8.41 14.84 -0.61
CA ASP A 287 -8.39 15.08 0.83
C ASP A 287 -7.74 16.44 1.15
N LYS A 288 -8.58 17.44 1.43
CA LYS A 288 -8.18 18.83 1.73
C LYS A 288 -7.45 18.90 3.06
N GLY A 289 -6.67 18.29 3.52
CA GLY A 289 -5.91 18.33 4.77
C GLY A 289 -4.75 17.36 4.72
N LEU A 290 -4.62 16.69 3.58
CA LEU A 290 -3.63 15.64 3.39
C LEU A 290 -2.20 16.12 3.69
N LYS A 291 -1.77 17.19 3.06
CA LYS A 291 -0.40 17.71 3.22
C LYS A 291 -0.14 18.20 4.64
N ASP A 292 -1.12 18.86 5.27
CA ASP A 292 -0.97 19.35 6.65
C ASP A 292 -0.86 18.17 7.63
N ARG A 293 -1.67 17.12 7.44
CA ARG A 293 -1.60 15.90 8.26
C ARG A 293 -0.26 15.18 8.09
N LEU A 294 0.23 15.01 6.87
CA LEU A 294 1.52 14.37 6.60
C LEU A 294 2.69 15.20 7.17
N ASN A 295 2.67 16.52 7.00
CA ASN A 295 3.66 17.40 7.59
C ASN A 295 3.62 17.37 9.12
N HIS A 296 2.44 17.25 9.72
CA HIS A 296 2.32 17.11 11.17
C HIS A 296 3.01 15.82 11.67
N VAL A 297 2.82 14.70 10.99
CA VAL A 297 3.52 13.44 11.31
C VAL A 297 5.04 13.59 11.18
N LEU A 298 5.53 14.21 10.09
CA LEU A 298 6.97 14.44 9.88
C LEU A 298 7.61 15.25 11.02
N ASN A 299 6.90 16.22 11.54
CA ASN A 299 7.43 17.18 12.55
C ASN A 299 7.07 16.79 13.99
N SER A 300 6.32 15.73 14.20
CA SER A 300 5.96 15.26 15.55
C SER A 300 6.98 14.24 16.06
N GLU A 301 7.27 14.33 17.34
CA GLU A 301 7.81 13.22 18.12
C GLU A 301 6.63 12.29 18.44
N PHE A 302 6.74 10.98 18.19
CA PHE A 302 5.66 10.06 18.43
C PHE A 302 5.46 9.85 19.93
N GLY A 303 4.21 9.80 20.36
CA GLY A 303 3.85 9.51 21.72
C GLY A 303 4.00 8.03 22.06
N HIS A 304 4.08 7.73 23.37
CA HIS A 304 4.12 6.36 23.88
C HIS A 304 3.10 6.22 24.99
N VAL A 305 2.33 5.15 24.98
CA VAL A 305 1.36 4.81 26.00
C VAL A 305 1.19 3.30 26.07
N THR A 306 1.06 2.73 27.26
CA THR A 306 0.71 1.31 27.38
C THR A 306 -0.76 1.08 27.05
N TYR A 307 -1.11 -0.12 26.61
CA TYR A 307 -2.51 -0.51 26.38
C TYR A 307 -3.36 -0.28 27.65
N THR A 308 -2.84 -0.62 28.82
CA THR A 308 -3.55 -0.42 30.10
C THR A 308 -3.87 1.06 30.33
N GLU A 309 -2.88 1.95 30.17
CA GLU A 309 -3.09 3.40 30.29
C GLU A 309 -4.05 3.93 29.21
N ALA A 310 -3.92 3.44 27.97
CA ALA A 310 -4.81 3.81 26.86
C ALA A 310 -6.27 3.44 27.19
N VAL A 311 -6.50 2.22 27.69
CA VAL A 311 -7.84 1.78 28.11
C VAL A 311 -8.38 2.65 29.25
N GLU A 312 -7.58 2.97 30.28
CA GLU A 312 -7.99 3.87 31.35
C GLU A 312 -8.41 5.27 30.87
N ILE A 313 -7.76 5.77 29.82
CA ILE A 313 -8.13 7.04 29.19
C ILE A 313 -9.45 6.89 28.42
N LEU A 314 -9.58 5.83 27.63
CA LEU A 314 -10.73 5.59 26.76
C LEU A 314 -12.00 5.26 27.56
N GLU A 315 -11.90 4.47 28.64
CA GLU A 315 -13.03 4.13 29.50
C GLU A 315 -13.75 5.36 30.07
N LYS A 316 -13.01 6.44 30.37
CA LYS A 316 -13.57 7.72 30.84
C LYS A 316 -14.43 8.40 29.79
N HIS A 317 -14.33 7.98 28.53
CA HIS A 317 -15.02 8.54 27.38
C HIS A 317 -15.86 7.51 26.61
N ASN A 318 -16.19 6.40 27.24
CA ASN A 318 -16.99 5.33 26.63
C ASN A 318 -18.35 5.79 26.11
N ASP A 319 -18.89 6.89 26.64
CA ASP A 319 -20.13 7.51 26.13
C ASP A 319 -20.02 8.00 24.69
N LYS A 320 -18.82 8.29 24.21
CA LYS A 320 -18.54 8.78 22.84
C LYS A 320 -18.39 7.67 21.80
N PHE A 321 -18.21 6.41 22.23
CA PHE A 321 -17.88 5.30 21.34
C PHE A 321 -19.08 4.41 21.06
N GLU A 322 -19.16 3.92 19.81
CA GLU A 322 -20.11 2.87 19.41
C GLU A 322 -19.75 1.56 20.12
N TYR A 323 -18.48 1.17 20.07
CA TYR A 323 -17.94 -0.01 20.74
C TYR A 323 -17.35 0.38 22.08
N LYS A 324 -17.89 -0.19 23.16
CA LYS A 324 -17.37 0.10 24.50
C LYS A 324 -16.04 -0.61 24.72
N VAL A 325 -15.07 0.12 25.23
CA VAL A 325 -13.74 -0.41 25.55
C VAL A 325 -13.67 -0.81 27.03
N SER A 326 -13.02 -1.92 27.29
CA SER A 326 -12.59 -2.38 28.60
C SER A 326 -11.29 -3.15 28.48
N TRP A 327 -10.57 -3.34 29.57
CA TRP A 327 -9.30 -4.07 29.53
C TRP A 327 -9.49 -5.50 29.00
N GLY A 328 -8.69 -5.89 28.02
CA GLY A 328 -8.78 -7.19 27.32
C GLY A 328 -9.55 -7.16 26.02
N THR A 329 -10.16 -6.04 25.62
CA THR A 329 -10.84 -5.90 24.33
C THR A 329 -9.92 -5.29 23.26
N ASP A 330 -10.09 -5.71 22.02
CA ASP A 330 -9.39 -5.09 20.89
C ASP A 330 -9.82 -3.63 20.72
N LEU A 331 -8.84 -2.74 20.52
CA LEU A 331 -9.13 -1.35 20.19
C LEU A 331 -9.70 -1.27 18.76
N GLN A 332 -10.82 -0.56 18.65
CA GLN A 332 -11.43 -0.28 17.35
C GLN A 332 -10.87 1.02 16.77
N THR A 333 -11.01 1.22 15.47
CA THR A 333 -10.55 2.44 14.80
C THR A 333 -10.99 3.74 15.45
N GLU A 334 -12.20 3.79 16.03
CA GLU A 334 -12.69 4.97 16.73
C GLU A 334 -11.87 5.27 18.00
N HIS A 335 -11.42 4.22 18.72
CA HIS A 335 -10.55 4.34 19.90
C HIS A 335 -9.15 4.84 19.50
N GLU A 336 -8.57 4.24 18.48
CA GLU A 336 -7.25 4.59 17.96
C GLU A 336 -7.19 6.04 17.46
N ARG A 337 -8.21 6.47 16.72
CA ARG A 337 -8.32 7.84 16.27
C ARG A 337 -8.55 8.81 17.41
N TYR A 338 -9.34 8.44 18.41
CA TYR A 338 -9.53 9.26 19.60
C TYR A 338 -8.21 9.51 20.34
N LEU A 339 -7.38 8.48 20.50
CA LEU A 339 -6.05 8.61 21.09
C LEU A 339 -5.17 9.58 20.28
N THR A 340 -5.10 9.42 18.95
CA THR A 340 -4.21 10.21 18.11
C THR A 340 -4.71 11.63 17.82
N GLU A 341 -6.03 11.84 17.74
CA GLU A 341 -6.62 13.11 17.30
C GLU A 341 -7.05 14.00 18.47
N GLU A 342 -7.54 13.40 19.56
CA GLU A 342 -8.09 14.15 20.70
C GLU A 342 -7.14 14.16 21.90
N VAL A 343 -6.52 13.03 22.26
CA VAL A 343 -5.71 12.89 23.47
C VAL A 343 -4.27 13.37 23.22
N PHE A 344 -3.54 12.69 22.36
CA PHE A 344 -2.13 12.97 22.11
C PHE A 344 -1.89 14.02 21.02
N LYS A 345 -2.83 14.19 20.11
CA LYS A 345 -2.77 15.09 18.94
C LYS A 345 -1.51 14.92 18.10
N ARG A 346 -1.06 13.67 17.97
CA ARG A 346 0.14 13.23 17.24
C ARG A 346 0.12 11.71 17.07
N PRO A 347 1.00 11.13 16.24
CA PRO A 347 1.17 9.68 16.20
C PRO A 347 1.55 9.12 17.57
N VAL A 348 1.09 7.90 17.88
CA VAL A 348 1.26 7.25 19.18
C VAL A 348 1.58 5.78 19.00
N PHE A 349 2.59 5.29 19.70
CA PHE A 349 2.77 3.87 19.95
C PHE A 349 1.97 3.43 21.16
N VAL A 350 1.11 2.43 20.99
CA VAL A 350 0.46 1.72 22.08
C VAL A 350 1.19 0.41 22.27
N THR A 351 1.61 0.11 23.49
CA THR A 351 2.44 -1.08 23.82
C THR A 351 1.82 -1.95 24.89
N ASP A 352 2.39 -3.13 25.08
CA ASP A 352 2.09 -4.03 26.22
C ASP A 352 0.62 -4.45 26.26
N TYR A 353 0.17 -5.03 25.17
CA TYR A 353 -1.20 -5.56 25.01
C TYR A 353 -1.45 -6.83 25.81
N PRO A 354 -2.70 -7.12 26.21
CA PRO A 354 -3.06 -8.42 26.77
C PRO A 354 -2.67 -9.58 25.84
N LYS A 355 -2.08 -10.63 26.40
CA LYS A 355 -1.61 -11.80 25.64
C LYS A 355 -2.73 -12.55 24.90
N GLU A 356 -3.96 -12.44 25.41
CA GLU A 356 -5.13 -13.14 24.86
C GLU A 356 -5.59 -12.59 23.52
N ILE A 357 -5.27 -11.34 23.22
CA ILE A 357 -5.66 -10.66 21.97
C ILE A 357 -4.49 -10.45 21.00
N LYS A 358 -3.34 -11.05 21.27
CA LYS A 358 -2.14 -10.93 20.42
C LYS A 358 -1.57 -12.32 20.09
N ALA A 359 -0.78 -12.39 19.02
CA ALA A 359 -0.27 -13.63 18.46
C ALA A 359 0.71 -14.38 19.41
N PHE A 360 0.82 -15.69 19.21
CA PHE A 360 1.57 -16.61 20.06
C PHE A 360 3.07 -16.31 20.13
N TYR A 361 3.65 -15.75 19.09
CA TYR A 361 5.08 -15.47 18.95
C TYR A 361 5.56 -14.22 19.67
N MET A 362 4.67 -13.44 20.25
CA MET A 362 5.03 -12.20 20.92
C MET A 362 5.59 -12.47 22.32
N LYS A 363 6.67 -11.76 22.68
CA LYS A 363 7.35 -11.97 23.95
C LYS A 363 6.44 -11.67 25.13
N LEU A 364 6.32 -12.65 26.03
CA LEU A 364 5.56 -12.48 27.28
C LEU A 364 6.32 -11.53 28.23
N ASN A 365 5.63 -10.52 28.72
CA ASN A 365 6.18 -9.60 29.72
C ASN A 365 6.29 -10.27 31.11
N PRO A 366 7.14 -9.74 32.02
CA PRO A 366 7.32 -10.32 33.36
C PRO A 366 6.04 -10.37 34.21
N ASP A 367 5.01 -9.60 33.87
CA ASP A 367 3.71 -9.63 34.56
C ASP A 367 2.89 -10.90 34.26
N GLY A 368 3.28 -11.68 33.25
CA GLY A 368 2.62 -12.90 32.79
C GLY A 368 1.23 -12.68 32.16
N LYS A 369 0.83 -11.43 31.93
CA LYS A 369 -0.49 -11.03 31.42
C LYS A 369 -0.41 -10.30 30.08
N THR A 370 0.64 -9.51 29.88
CA THR A 370 0.84 -8.70 28.68
C THR A 370 2.01 -9.23 27.86
N VAL A 371 2.05 -8.81 26.59
CA VAL A 371 3.13 -9.11 25.65
C VAL A 371 3.77 -7.82 25.15
N ALA A 372 5.05 -7.87 24.82
CA ALA A 372 5.82 -6.76 24.25
C ALA A 372 5.41 -6.50 22.80
N ALA A 373 4.15 -6.19 22.58
CA ALA A 373 3.56 -5.77 21.31
C ALA A 373 3.60 -4.26 21.18
N MET A 374 3.56 -3.75 19.96
CA MET A 374 3.35 -2.34 19.67
C MET A 374 2.43 -2.17 18.46
N ASP A 375 1.53 -1.22 18.53
CA ASP A 375 0.79 -0.71 17.38
C ASP A 375 1.11 0.78 17.22
N CYS A 376 1.54 1.18 16.03
CA CYS A 376 1.74 2.58 15.66
C CYS A 376 0.44 3.15 15.11
N LEU A 377 -0.14 4.08 15.84
CA LEU A 377 -1.37 4.77 15.47
C LEU A 377 -1.05 6.14 14.89
N VAL A 378 -1.72 6.48 13.79
CA VAL A 378 -1.58 7.81 13.18
C VAL A 378 -2.94 8.50 13.02
N PRO A 379 -2.99 9.85 13.08
CA PRO A 379 -4.22 10.60 12.86
C PRO A 379 -4.85 10.29 11.50
N GLY A 380 -6.16 10.13 11.45
CA GLY A 380 -6.94 9.91 10.23
C GLY A 380 -7.17 8.45 9.86
N ILE A 381 -6.27 7.53 10.23
CA ILE A 381 -6.40 6.12 9.86
C ILE A 381 -6.41 5.16 11.06
N GLY A 382 -5.81 5.53 12.19
CA GLY A 382 -5.57 4.65 13.33
C GLY A 382 -4.32 3.80 13.14
N GLU A 383 -4.36 2.51 13.43
CA GLU A 383 -3.24 1.60 13.27
C GLU A 383 -2.74 1.54 11.82
N ILE A 384 -1.44 1.80 11.64
CA ILE A 384 -0.73 1.71 10.36
C ILE A 384 0.39 0.66 10.40
N ILE A 385 1.01 0.43 11.55
CA ILE A 385 2.06 -0.56 11.79
C ILE A 385 1.71 -1.33 13.05
N GLY A 386 1.82 -2.66 12.99
CA GLY A 386 1.77 -3.53 14.16
C GLY A 386 3.06 -4.34 14.26
N GLY A 387 3.59 -4.52 15.47
CA GLY A 387 4.85 -5.23 15.67
C GLY A 387 5.00 -5.77 17.09
N SER A 388 6.13 -6.42 17.33
CA SER A 388 6.47 -6.90 18.68
C SER A 388 7.94 -7.26 18.81
N GLN A 389 8.43 -7.29 20.02
CA GLN A 389 9.54 -8.16 20.37
C GLN A 389 9.04 -9.61 20.31
N ARG A 390 9.87 -10.50 19.76
CA ARG A 390 9.52 -11.92 19.57
C ARG A 390 9.90 -12.74 20.79
N GLU A 391 9.14 -13.81 21.08
CA GLU A 391 9.50 -14.72 22.16
C GLU A 391 10.78 -15.47 21.80
N ASP A 392 11.82 -15.31 22.58
CA ASP A 392 13.15 -15.86 22.39
C ASP A 392 13.46 -17.05 23.32
N ASP A 393 12.57 -17.37 24.26
CA ASP A 393 12.63 -18.55 25.11
C ASP A 393 11.91 -19.74 24.48
N TYR A 394 12.62 -20.88 24.35
CA TYR A 394 12.09 -22.08 23.71
C TYR A 394 10.87 -22.66 24.43
N GLU A 395 10.95 -22.82 25.75
CA GLU A 395 9.87 -23.44 26.54
C GLU A 395 8.65 -22.52 26.62
N MET A 396 8.86 -21.22 26.68
CA MET A 396 7.77 -20.24 26.69
C MET A 396 7.05 -20.22 25.34
N LEU A 397 7.80 -20.19 24.23
CA LEU A 397 7.22 -20.23 22.89
C LEU A 397 6.40 -21.50 22.66
N LYS A 398 6.97 -22.66 23.03
CA LYS A 398 6.28 -23.95 22.94
C LYS A 398 4.98 -23.96 23.74
N LYS A 399 5.01 -23.48 24.99
CA LYS A 399 3.82 -23.34 25.82
C LYS A 399 2.75 -22.45 25.19
N ARG A 400 3.16 -21.32 24.60
CA ARG A 400 2.21 -20.42 23.90
C ARG A 400 1.57 -21.08 22.68
N MET A 401 2.35 -21.88 21.93
CA MET A 401 1.82 -22.67 20.80
C MET A 401 0.79 -23.70 21.26
N GLU A 402 1.07 -24.41 22.36
CA GLU A 402 0.12 -25.35 22.98
C GLU A 402 -1.17 -24.65 23.41
N GLU A 403 -1.08 -23.47 24.06
CA GLU A 403 -2.23 -22.67 24.53
C GLU A 403 -3.16 -22.27 23.37
N VAL A 404 -2.64 -22.01 22.18
CA VAL A 404 -3.44 -21.64 20.99
C VAL A 404 -3.73 -22.83 20.07
N GLY A 405 -3.30 -24.05 20.45
CA GLY A 405 -3.63 -25.29 19.73
C GLY A 405 -2.88 -25.50 18.42
N LEU A 406 -1.66 -24.95 18.28
CA LEU A 406 -0.83 -25.15 17.11
C LEU A 406 -0.11 -26.50 17.16
N ASP A 407 0.00 -27.18 16.02
CA ASP A 407 0.73 -28.40 15.85
C ASP A 407 2.24 -28.13 15.72
N GLU A 408 3.04 -28.56 16.69
CA GLU A 408 4.49 -28.34 16.73
C GLU A 408 5.22 -28.84 15.46
N GLU A 409 4.72 -29.91 14.83
CA GLU A 409 5.39 -30.49 13.64
C GLU A 409 5.53 -29.45 12.51
N ASN A 410 4.52 -28.61 12.31
CA ASN A 410 4.55 -27.60 11.28
C ASN A 410 5.41 -26.38 11.63
N TYR A 411 5.83 -26.24 12.90
CA TYR A 411 6.60 -25.09 13.40
C TYR A 411 7.97 -25.51 13.97
N GLN A 412 8.43 -26.72 13.75
CA GLN A 412 9.72 -27.19 14.26
C GLN A 412 10.87 -26.27 13.83
N PHE A 413 10.86 -25.79 12.58
CA PHE A 413 11.85 -24.83 12.08
C PHE A 413 11.90 -23.54 12.91
N TYR A 414 10.75 -23.09 13.39
CA TYR A 414 10.61 -21.87 14.17
C TYR A 414 11.06 -22.05 15.62
N LEU A 415 10.77 -23.22 16.20
CA LEU A 415 11.29 -23.63 17.51
C LEU A 415 12.82 -23.82 17.49
N ASP A 416 13.37 -24.35 16.39
CA ASP A 416 14.81 -24.53 16.22
C ASP A 416 15.60 -23.22 16.31
N LEU A 417 15.01 -22.10 15.91
CA LEU A 417 15.62 -20.76 16.07
C LEU A 417 15.85 -20.41 17.55
N ARG A 418 15.04 -20.93 18.48
CA ARG A 418 15.20 -20.73 19.92
C ARG A 418 16.16 -21.72 20.53
N LYS A 419 16.36 -22.86 19.89
CA LYS A 419 17.26 -23.93 20.33
C LYS A 419 18.71 -23.69 19.93
N TYR A 420 18.93 -23.08 18.77
CA TYR A 420 20.26 -22.96 18.16
C TYR A 420 20.70 -21.49 18.08
N GLY A 421 21.07 -20.91 19.24
CA GLY A 421 21.64 -19.58 19.32
C GLY A 421 20.58 -18.47 19.32
N SER A 422 19.53 -18.67 20.10
CA SER A 422 18.46 -17.66 20.29
C SER A 422 19.03 -16.32 20.77
N THR A 423 18.44 -15.24 20.28
CA THR A 423 18.67 -13.89 20.79
C THR A 423 17.37 -13.10 20.82
N HIS A 424 17.32 -12.07 21.64
CA HIS A 424 16.21 -11.12 21.57
C HIS A 424 16.15 -10.52 20.17
N HIS A 425 14.96 -10.45 19.61
CA HIS A 425 14.72 -9.91 18.28
C HIS A 425 13.29 -9.36 18.19
N SER A 426 13.10 -8.47 17.27
CA SER A 426 11.85 -7.75 17.09
C SER A 426 11.58 -7.47 15.62
N GLY A 427 10.36 -7.14 15.30
CA GLY A 427 9.95 -6.79 13.97
C GLY A 427 8.51 -6.30 13.92
N PHE A 428 8.14 -5.73 12.79
CA PHE A 428 6.81 -5.18 12.59
C PHE A 428 6.26 -5.47 11.20
N GLY A 429 4.97 -5.25 11.02
CA GLY A 429 4.28 -5.30 9.74
C GLY A 429 3.67 -3.96 9.38
N LEU A 430 3.95 -3.47 8.17
CA LEU A 430 3.24 -2.36 7.54
C LEU A 430 2.41 -2.88 6.37
N GLY A 431 1.10 -2.74 6.42
CA GLY A 431 0.23 -2.97 5.27
C GLY A 431 0.47 -1.90 4.21
N PHE A 432 1.02 -2.29 3.04
CA PHE A 432 1.41 -1.32 2.02
C PHE A 432 0.24 -0.51 1.48
N GLU A 433 -0.89 -1.13 1.26
CA GLU A 433 -2.11 -0.46 0.79
C GLU A 433 -2.63 0.55 1.80
N ARG A 434 -2.54 0.24 3.10
CA ARG A 434 -2.92 1.17 4.17
C ARG A 434 -1.98 2.38 4.19
N CYS A 435 -0.68 2.16 3.97
CA CYS A 435 0.30 3.23 3.76
C CYS A 435 -0.03 4.09 2.53
N VAL A 436 -0.36 3.47 1.39
CA VAL A 436 -0.77 4.21 0.18
C VAL A 436 -2.03 5.02 0.42
N MET A 437 -3.04 4.46 1.10
CA MET A 437 -4.25 5.21 1.51
C MET A 437 -3.87 6.43 2.35
N TYR A 438 -2.97 6.27 3.30
CA TYR A 438 -2.51 7.34 4.17
C TYR A 438 -1.78 8.45 3.41
N LEU A 439 -0.89 8.09 2.48
CA LEU A 439 -0.13 9.01 1.64
C LEU A 439 -0.99 9.75 0.60
N THR A 440 -2.12 9.18 0.20
CA THR A 440 -2.94 9.72 -0.91
C THR A 440 -4.26 10.33 -0.47
N GLY A 441 -4.69 10.08 0.77
CA GLY A 441 -6.01 10.49 1.26
C GLY A 441 -7.17 9.65 0.71
N ILE A 442 -6.88 8.56 0.00
CA ILE A 442 -7.91 7.61 -0.48
C ILE A 442 -8.52 6.87 0.71
N SER A 443 -9.85 6.82 0.77
CA SER A 443 -10.60 6.25 1.88
C SER A 443 -10.93 4.76 1.77
N ASN A 444 -10.67 4.14 0.62
CA ASN A 444 -11.01 2.75 0.36
C ASN A 444 -9.82 1.99 -0.23
N ILE A 445 -9.45 0.87 0.38
CA ILE A 445 -8.32 0.03 -0.03
C ILE A 445 -8.41 -0.45 -1.49
N ARG A 446 -9.64 -0.62 -2.02
CA ARG A 446 -9.88 -0.99 -3.42
C ARG A 446 -9.35 0.05 -4.42
N ASP A 447 -9.13 1.27 -3.96
CA ASP A 447 -8.61 2.37 -4.79
C ASP A 447 -7.10 2.56 -4.63
N ALA A 448 -6.49 1.90 -3.65
CA ALA A 448 -5.03 1.81 -3.49
C ALA A 448 -4.41 0.61 -4.21
N ILE A 449 -5.23 -0.33 -4.70
CA ILE A 449 -4.81 -1.56 -5.39
C ILE A 449 -5.19 -1.44 -6.87
N PRO A 450 -4.27 -1.72 -7.81
CA PRO A 450 -4.58 -1.66 -9.26
C PRO A 450 -5.77 -2.53 -9.65
N PHE A 451 -5.78 -3.80 -9.24
CA PHE A 451 -6.84 -4.79 -9.49
C PHE A 451 -7.20 -5.46 -8.17
N PRO A 452 -8.14 -4.89 -7.40
CA PRO A 452 -8.43 -5.35 -6.04
C PRO A 452 -9.09 -6.73 -6.02
N ARG A 453 -8.63 -7.58 -5.09
CA ARG A 453 -9.24 -8.86 -4.74
C ARG A 453 -9.95 -8.70 -3.41
N THR A 454 -11.26 -8.85 -3.41
CA THR A 454 -12.09 -8.70 -2.21
C THR A 454 -13.22 -9.73 -2.23
N VAL A 455 -13.95 -9.84 -1.13
CA VAL A 455 -15.14 -10.71 -1.10
C VAL A 455 -16.05 -10.44 -2.32
N ASN A 456 -16.42 -11.49 -3.03
CA ASN A 456 -17.25 -11.47 -4.25
C ASN A 456 -16.67 -10.64 -5.42
N ASN A 457 -15.37 -10.33 -5.41
CA ASN A 457 -14.73 -9.61 -6.51
C ASN A 457 -13.35 -10.17 -6.86
N CYS A 458 -13.24 -10.73 -8.05
CA CYS A 458 -12.01 -11.22 -8.66
C CYS A 458 -11.91 -10.80 -10.14
N GLU A 459 -12.52 -9.67 -10.49
CA GLU A 459 -12.57 -9.16 -11.85
C GLU A 459 -11.23 -8.53 -12.27
N LEU A 460 -10.73 -8.91 -13.47
CA LEU A 460 -9.47 -8.50 -14.14
C LEU A 460 -8.20 -8.78 -13.36
#